data_6d4fa11345e5171c75280a213059620f
#
_entry.id   6d4fa11345e5171c75280a213059620f
#
_cell.length_a   1.000
_cell.length_b   1.000
_cell.length_c   1.000
_cell.angle_alpha   90.00
_cell.angle_beta   90.00
_cell.angle_gamma   90.00
#
_symmetry.space_group_name_H-M   'P 1'
#
loop_
_entity.id
_entity.type
_entity.pdbx_description
1 polymer ?
#
loop_
_entity_poly.entity_id
_entity_poly.type
_entity_poly.pdbx_seq_one_letter_code
_entity_poly.pdbx_strand_id
1 'polypeptide(L)'
;SRGFEKYVEADTKELAELKISGVTMELPLGASSYGDSPITREKSFEQIADTVKSTKASVGDVYVYQNQGSPQVLAGASGMKNISMETSLFPYITDSVPFTAIVYHGSMDLFSQTLNTLGDSDVRKLKMVEWGVYPSFDLTYEDPDKLLYSGNWYLVSSRYSDWKDEILETYSFVEGALKYVTGETITDHRVLATGVVEVTYSNQVSIVVNYTDHAYENGSLHVAPGSYEVIKQ
;
A
#
# COMPACT_ATOMS: atom_id res chain seq x y z
N SER A 1 -10.38 12.54 25.80
CA SER A 1 -11.26 11.44 25.39
C SER A 1 -12.66 11.93 25.01
N ARG A 2 -13.49 12.49 25.88
CA ARG A 2 -14.85 12.98 25.48
C ARG A 2 -14.85 13.99 24.34
N GLY A 3 -13.81 14.82 24.21
CA GLY A 3 -13.68 15.74 23.09
C GLY A 3 -13.42 15.02 21.77
N PHE A 4 -12.49 14.10 21.75
CA PHE A 4 -12.13 13.31 20.56
C PHE A 4 -13.33 12.50 20.03
N GLU A 5 -14.00 11.74 20.88
CA GLU A 5 -15.19 10.97 20.53
C GLU A 5 -16.28 11.84 19.90
N LYS A 6 -16.56 13.00 20.50
CA LYS A 6 -17.58 13.94 20.00
C LYS A 6 -17.25 14.50 18.62
N TYR A 7 -15.98 14.82 18.34
CA TYR A 7 -15.58 15.31 17.02
C TYR A 7 -15.64 14.20 15.97
N VAL A 8 -15.12 13.02 16.29
CA VAL A 8 -15.16 11.87 15.38
C VAL A 8 -16.60 11.47 15.05
N GLU A 9 -17.51 11.44 16.02
CA GLU A 9 -18.93 11.14 15.78
C GLU A 9 -19.59 12.17 14.86
N ALA A 10 -19.29 13.46 15.06
CA ALA A 10 -19.84 14.53 14.21
C ALA A 10 -19.32 14.42 12.79
N ASP A 11 -18.01 14.26 12.61
CA ASP A 11 -17.36 14.13 11.30
C ASP A 11 -17.84 12.86 10.58
N THR A 12 -17.95 11.73 11.28
CA THR A 12 -18.45 10.47 10.70
C THR A 12 -19.89 10.59 10.21
N LYS A 13 -20.73 11.30 10.96
CA LYS A 13 -22.12 11.56 10.55
C LYS A 13 -22.20 12.44 9.31
N GLU A 14 -21.41 13.51 9.27
CA GLU A 14 -21.36 14.40 8.10
C GLU A 14 -20.85 13.66 6.86
N LEU A 15 -19.79 12.84 7.00
CA LEU A 15 -19.26 11.99 5.92
C LEU A 15 -20.31 10.98 5.41
N ALA A 16 -21.08 10.38 6.31
CA ALA A 16 -22.16 9.46 5.93
C ALA A 16 -23.28 10.15 5.12
N GLU A 17 -23.58 11.42 5.42
CA GLU A 17 -24.58 12.22 4.67
C GLU A 17 -24.11 12.53 3.23
N LEU A 18 -22.79 12.57 2.99
CA LEU A 18 -22.20 12.78 1.66
C LEU A 18 -22.32 11.56 0.73
N LYS A 19 -22.76 10.41 1.22
CA LYS A 19 -22.91 9.15 0.46
C LYS A 19 -21.64 8.71 -0.27
N ILE A 20 -20.49 8.96 0.33
CA ILE A 20 -19.19 8.47 -0.16
C ILE A 20 -19.05 6.98 0.16
N SER A 21 -18.27 6.25 -0.63
CA SER A 21 -18.05 4.81 -0.47
C SER A 21 -16.86 4.45 0.43
N GLY A 22 -16.06 5.42 0.83
CA GLY A 22 -14.92 5.20 1.71
C GLY A 22 -14.12 6.47 2.00
N VAL A 23 -13.22 6.36 2.96
CA VAL A 23 -12.36 7.45 3.43
C VAL A 23 -10.92 6.97 3.64
N THR A 24 -9.97 7.89 3.54
CA THR A 24 -8.62 7.66 4.03
C THR A 24 -8.44 8.42 5.36
N MET A 25 -8.03 7.71 6.38
CA MET A 25 -7.79 8.29 7.71
C MET A 25 -6.31 8.55 7.92
N GLU A 26 -5.98 9.78 8.29
CA GLU A 26 -4.71 10.13 8.91
C GLU A 26 -4.84 9.96 10.42
N LEU A 27 -4.23 8.91 10.93
CA LEU A 27 -4.25 8.62 12.36
C LEU A 27 -3.16 9.42 13.07
N PRO A 28 -3.42 9.92 14.28
CA PRO A 28 -2.39 10.61 15.04
C PRO A 28 -1.27 9.63 15.43
N LEU A 29 -0.09 9.82 14.85
CA LEU A 29 1.12 8.98 15.06
C LEU A 29 1.54 8.87 16.52
N GLY A 30 1.15 9.77 17.33
CA GLY A 30 1.45 9.84 18.76
C GLY A 30 0.26 9.45 19.63
N ALA A 31 -0.58 8.53 19.21
CA ALA A 31 -1.66 8.00 20.06
C ALA A 31 -1.17 7.42 21.40
N SER A 32 0.14 7.37 21.60
CA SER A 32 0.75 7.18 22.89
C SER A 32 0.62 8.48 23.69
N SER A 33 -0.24 8.49 24.68
CA SER A 33 -0.19 9.51 25.71
C SER A 33 1.18 9.45 26.38
N TYR A 34 1.98 10.47 26.15
CA TYR A 34 3.19 10.70 26.93
C TYR A 34 2.86 11.71 28.04
N GLY A 35 3.27 11.41 29.28
CA GLY A 35 3.11 12.28 30.41
C GLY A 35 1.87 11.98 31.27
N ASP A 36 1.38 12.99 31.99
CA ASP A 36 0.32 12.90 33.02
C ASP A 36 -1.11 12.66 32.47
N SER A 37 -1.24 12.05 31.31
CA SER A 37 -2.53 11.71 30.76
C SER A 37 -3.16 10.54 31.54
N PRO A 38 -4.44 10.62 31.92
CA PRO A 38 -5.15 9.52 32.59
C PRO A 38 -5.47 8.37 31.64
N ILE A 39 -5.14 8.50 30.35
CA ILE A 39 -5.39 7.47 29.32
C ILE A 39 -4.11 6.68 29.11
N THR A 40 -4.17 5.36 29.30
CA THR A 40 -3.07 4.47 28.99
C THR A 40 -2.85 4.36 27.48
N ARG A 41 -1.64 3.99 27.08
CA ARG A 41 -1.31 3.74 25.67
C ARG A 41 -2.24 2.70 25.04
N GLU A 42 -2.50 1.61 25.73
CA GLU A 42 -3.41 0.56 25.32
C GLU A 42 -4.82 1.12 25.05
N LYS A 43 -5.38 1.86 26.01
CA LYS A 43 -6.70 2.47 25.85
C LYS A 43 -6.77 3.49 24.70
N SER A 44 -5.67 4.18 24.42
CA SER A 44 -5.57 5.07 23.28
C SER A 44 -5.65 4.30 21.95
N PHE A 45 -4.95 3.17 21.84
CA PHE A 45 -5.04 2.28 20.66
C PHE A 45 -6.42 1.66 20.50
N GLU A 46 -7.06 1.22 21.58
CA GLU A 46 -8.45 0.72 21.55
C GLU A 46 -9.40 1.78 20.99
N GLN A 47 -9.31 3.01 21.47
CA GLN A 47 -10.13 4.12 20.99
C GLN A 47 -9.95 4.39 19.49
N ILE A 48 -8.71 4.35 18.99
CA ILE A 48 -8.43 4.53 17.57
C ILE A 48 -9.00 3.36 16.76
N ALA A 49 -8.79 2.12 17.21
CA ALA A 49 -9.33 0.94 16.55
C ALA A 49 -10.86 0.97 16.48
N ASP A 50 -11.51 1.39 17.56
CA ASP A 50 -12.97 1.54 17.61
C ASP A 50 -13.44 2.66 16.70
N THR A 51 -12.67 3.74 16.58
CA THR A 51 -12.93 4.82 15.61
C THR A 51 -12.89 4.29 14.17
N VAL A 52 -11.83 3.57 13.79
CA VAL A 52 -11.73 2.97 12.46
C VAL A 52 -12.92 2.06 12.16
N LYS A 53 -13.29 1.19 13.10
CA LYS A 53 -14.43 0.27 12.97
C LYS A 53 -15.77 1.00 12.84
N SER A 54 -15.99 2.01 13.67
CA SER A 54 -17.25 2.79 13.65
C SER A 54 -17.37 3.62 12.38
N THR A 55 -16.28 4.21 11.90
CA THR A 55 -16.25 4.92 10.63
C THR A 55 -16.55 3.97 9.48
N LYS A 56 -15.91 2.80 9.44
CA LYS A 56 -16.18 1.77 8.43
C LYS A 56 -17.66 1.36 8.41
N ALA A 57 -18.27 1.17 9.57
CA ALA A 57 -19.67 0.80 9.69
C ALA A 57 -20.66 1.89 9.18
N SER A 58 -20.24 3.16 9.25
CA SER A 58 -21.09 4.30 8.92
C SER A 58 -20.90 4.83 7.50
N VAL A 59 -19.65 4.78 7.00
CA VAL A 59 -19.25 5.45 5.74
C VAL A 59 -18.94 4.43 4.65
N GLY A 60 -18.36 3.27 4.99
CA GLY A 60 -17.88 2.27 4.04
C GLY A 60 -16.39 1.99 4.24
N ASP A 61 -15.63 1.86 3.15
CA ASP A 61 -14.22 1.47 3.25
C ASP A 61 -13.35 2.49 3.96
N VAL A 62 -12.45 2.01 4.81
CA VAL A 62 -11.49 2.85 5.55
C VAL A 62 -10.07 2.40 5.21
N TYR A 63 -9.29 3.32 4.67
CA TYR A 63 -7.87 3.14 4.35
C TYR A 63 -7.00 3.91 5.34
N VAL A 64 -5.86 3.33 5.70
CA VAL A 64 -4.91 3.91 6.67
C VAL A 64 -3.51 3.97 6.04
N TYR A 65 -2.72 4.98 6.36
CA TYR A 65 -1.32 5.06 5.93
C TYR A 65 -0.43 4.11 6.73
N GLN A 66 0.50 3.41 6.05
CA GLN A 66 1.41 2.43 6.67
C GLN A 66 2.18 2.99 7.89
N ASN A 67 2.68 4.20 7.79
CA ASN A 67 3.46 4.84 8.84
C ASN A 67 2.62 5.29 10.05
N GLN A 68 1.30 5.18 9.98
CA GLN A 68 0.37 5.62 11.01
C GLN A 68 -0.36 4.45 11.70
N GLY A 69 -0.25 3.25 11.13
CA GLY A 69 -0.95 2.07 11.62
C GLY A 69 -0.08 1.17 12.48
N SER A 70 -0.42 0.99 13.75
CA SER A 70 0.00 -0.20 14.47
C SER A 70 -0.94 -1.37 14.10
N PRO A 71 -0.50 -2.64 14.23
CA PRO A 71 -1.36 -3.80 13.93
C PRO A 71 -2.73 -3.76 14.61
N GLN A 72 -2.79 -3.20 15.81
CA GLN A 72 -4.04 -3.08 16.58
C GLN A 72 -5.04 -2.13 15.91
N VAL A 73 -4.56 -1.07 15.29
CA VAL A 73 -5.40 -0.07 14.60
C VAL A 73 -5.88 -0.58 13.26
N LEU A 74 -5.05 -1.37 12.57
CA LEU A 74 -5.36 -1.91 11.26
C LEU A 74 -6.48 -2.97 11.28
N ALA A 75 -6.80 -3.56 12.42
CA ALA A 75 -7.80 -4.62 12.56
C ALA A 75 -9.23 -4.24 12.10
N GLY A 76 -9.50 -2.97 11.83
CA GLY A 76 -10.78 -2.49 11.28
C GLY A 76 -10.67 -1.90 9.88
N ALA A 77 -9.46 -1.68 9.37
CA ALA A 77 -9.25 -1.05 8.08
C ALA A 77 -9.61 -1.97 6.89
N SER A 78 -10.05 -1.37 5.79
CA SER A 78 -10.25 -2.07 4.51
C SER A 78 -8.95 -2.20 3.74
N GLY A 79 -8.01 -1.27 3.92
CA GLY A 79 -6.73 -1.30 3.24
C GLY A 79 -5.69 -0.36 3.84
N MET A 80 -4.49 -0.50 3.34
CA MET A 80 -3.31 0.28 3.73
C MET A 80 -2.73 1.00 2.52
N LYS A 81 -2.43 2.28 2.69
CA LYS A 81 -1.79 3.13 1.67
C LYS A 81 -0.35 3.47 2.07
N ASN A 82 0.39 3.98 1.11
CA ASN A 82 1.77 4.44 1.28
C ASN A 82 2.74 3.34 1.74
N ILE A 83 2.57 2.12 1.21
CA ILE A 83 3.47 1.01 1.52
C ILE A 83 4.83 1.27 0.87
N SER A 84 5.85 1.40 1.69
CA SER A 84 7.23 1.48 1.23
C SER A 84 7.71 0.10 0.78
N MET A 85 8.02 -0.03 -0.49
CA MET A 85 8.61 -1.23 -1.08
C MET A 85 10.15 -1.16 -1.07
N GLU A 86 10.70 -0.18 -0.40
CA GLU A 86 12.15 -0.02 -0.25
C GLU A 86 12.58 -0.43 1.16
N THR A 87 13.70 -1.11 1.23
CA THR A 87 14.38 -1.40 2.49
C THR A 87 15.71 -0.67 2.50
N SER A 88 16.09 -0.17 3.67
CA SER A 88 17.46 0.28 3.87
C SER A 88 18.39 -0.95 3.80
N LEU A 89 19.04 -1.11 2.65
CA LEU A 89 20.03 -2.16 2.48
C LEU A 89 21.27 -1.78 3.30
N PHE A 90 21.31 -2.24 4.56
CA PHE A 90 22.56 -2.22 5.31
C PHE A 90 23.56 -3.20 4.69
N PRO A 91 24.88 -2.99 4.83
CA PRO A 91 25.92 -3.81 4.21
C PRO A 91 25.82 -5.33 4.48
N TYR A 92 25.01 -5.73 5.46
CA TYR A 92 24.81 -7.13 5.85
C TYR A 92 23.49 -7.73 5.38
N ILE A 93 22.67 -6.96 4.65
CA ILE A 93 21.38 -7.42 4.12
C ILE A 93 21.57 -7.73 2.64
N THR A 94 21.36 -8.97 2.24
CA THR A 94 21.49 -9.43 0.86
C THR A 94 20.17 -9.31 0.09
N ASP A 95 19.04 -9.54 0.77
CA ASP A 95 17.74 -9.63 0.14
C ASP A 95 16.69 -8.88 0.95
N SER A 96 15.71 -8.34 0.23
CA SER A 96 14.54 -7.67 0.80
C SER A 96 13.37 -8.65 0.83
N VAL A 97 12.71 -8.76 1.96
CA VAL A 97 11.50 -9.58 2.13
C VAL A 97 10.28 -8.64 2.27
N PRO A 98 9.20 -8.86 1.53
CA PRO A 98 7.99 -8.03 1.58
C PRO A 98 7.16 -8.33 2.84
N PHE A 99 7.71 -8.12 4.02
CA PHE A 99 7.11 -8.53 5.30
C PHE A 99 5.69 -7.98 5.50
N THR A 100 5.49 -6.70 5.17
CA THR A 100 4.15 -6.07 5.28
C THR A 100 3.14 -6.78 4.39
N ALA A 101 3.52 -7.11 3.15
CA ALA A 101 2.64 -7.82 2.23
C ALA A 101 2.37 -9.26 2.70
N ILE A 102 3.39 -9.99 3.16
CA ILE A 102 3.23 -11.35 3.70
C ILE A 102 2.21 -11.38 4.84
N VAL A 103 2.20 -10.36 5.69
CA VAL A 103 1.28 -10.29 6.84
C VAL A 103 -0.14 -9.89 6.44
N TYR A 104 -0.30 -8.97 5.50
CA TYR A 104 -1.58 -8.30 5.26
C TYR A 104 -2.24 -8.62 3.92
N HIS A 105 -1.50 -9.15 2.94
CA HIS A 105 -2.09 -9.53 1.64
C HIS A 105 -3.20 -10.58 1.82
N GLY A 106 -4.29 -10.39 1.12
CA GLY A 106 -5.49 -11.22 1.26
C GLY A 106 -6.41 -10.83 2.42
N SER A 107 -5.91 -10.06 3.40
CA SER A 107 -6.72 -9.56 4.52
C SER A 107 -7.22 -8.13 4.31
N MET A 108 -6.51 -7.34 3.51
CA MET A 108 -6.85 -5.95 3.17
C MET A 108 -6.18 -5.54 1.86
N ASP A 109 -6.71 -4.46 1.26
CA ASP A 109 -6.11 -3.87 0.06
C ASP A 109 -4.80 -3.16 0.37
N LEU A 110 -3.80 -3.35 -0.46
CA LEU A 110 -2.48 -2.78 -0.28
C LEU A 110 -2.13 -1.85 -1.44
N PHE A 111 -1.74 -0.59 -1.12
CA PHE A 111 -1.37 0.42 -2.11
C PHE A 111 0.04 0.95 -1.86
N SER A 112 0.79 1.14 -2.92
CA SER A 112 2.15 1.66 -2.91
C SER A 112 2.25 3.10 -2.39
N GLN A 113 3.47 3.54 -2.15
CA GLN A 113 3.77 4.97 -2.09
C GLN A 113 3.39 5.63 -3.42
N THR A 114 3.19 6.93 -3.37
CA THR A 114 2.82 7.76 -4.52
C THR A 114 3.91 7.75 -5.59
N LEU A 115 3.63 7.11 -6.73
CA LEU A 115 4.63 6.84 -7.76
C LEU A 115 5.14 8.10 -8.46
N ASN A 116 4.28 9.06 -8.73
CA ASN A 116 4.66 10.30 -9.42
C ASN A 116 5.51 11.26 -8.58
N THR A 117 5.76 10.96 -7.32
CA THR A 117 6.72 11.69 -6.47
C THR A 117 8.04 10.95 -6.29
N LEU A 118 8.14 9.72 -6.80
CA LEU A 118 9.30 8.86 -6.71
C LEU A 118 9.96 8.73 -8.09
N GLY A 119 11.28 8.66 -8.16
CA GLY A 119 11.98 8.39 -9.43
C GLY A 119 11.76 6.96 -9.94
N ASP A 120 12.40 6.56 -11.00
CA ASP A 120 12.46 5.27 -11.70
C ASP A 120 11.26 4.32 -11.56
N SER A 121 10.47 4.18 -12.63
CA SER A 121 9.19 3.46 -12.60
C SER A 121 9.30 1.95 -12.82
N ASP A 122 10.26 1.45 -13.62
CA ASP A 122 10.25 0.06 -14.08
C ASP A 122 10.54 -0.95 -12.98
N VAL A 123 11.57 -0.70 -12.17
CA VAL A 123 11.86 -1.54 -10.98
C VAL A 123 10.71 -1.49 -9.98
N ARG A 124 10.02 -0.35 -9.87
CA ARG A 124 8.88 -0.21 -8.96
C ARG A 124 7.65 -0.97 -9.43
N LYS A 125 7.39 -1.03 -10.76
CA LYS A 125 6.33 -1.87 -11.33
C LYS A 125 6.54 -3.35 -10.96
N LEU A 126 7.78 -3.83 -11.07
CA LEU A 126 8.14 -5.20 -10.67
C LEU A 126 8.00 -5.43 -9.15
N LYS A 127 8.43 -4.45 -8.34
CA LYS A 127 8.25 -4.53 -6.90
C LYS A 127 6.78 -4.56 -6.48
N MET A 128 5.91 -3.83 -7.16
CA MET A 128 4.48 -3.91 -6.89
C MET A 128 3.93 -5.31 -7.15
N VAL A 129 4.40 -5.97 -8.21
CA VAL A 129 4.03 -7.36 -8.52
C VAL A 129 4.55 -8.32 -7.45
N GLU A 130 5.83 -8.20 -7.04
CA GLU A 130 6.42 -9.02 -5.96
C GLU A 130 5.69 -8.83 -4.63
N TRP A 131 5.36 -7.58 -4.29
CA TRP A 131 4.75 -7.24 -3.01
C TRP A 131 3.22 -7.41 -3.00
N GLY A 132 2.60 -7.65 -4.14
CA GLY A 132 1.15 -7.74 -4.22
C GLY A 132 0.44 -6.43 -3.89
N VAL A 133 1.01 -5.27 -4.29
CA VAL A 133 0.47 -3.95 -4.00
C VAL A 133 0.05 -3.23 -5.27
N TYR A 134 -1.06 -2.50 -5.20
CA TYR A 134 -1.56 -1.69 -6.31
C TYR A 134 -0.90 -0.30 -6.36
N PRO A 135 -0.79 0.30 -7.55
CA PRO A 135 -0.20 1.62 -7.72
C PRO A 135 -1.03 2.73 -7.07
N SER A 136 -0.35 3.74 -6.56
CA SER A 136 -0.95 4.98 -6.04
C SER A 136 -0.31 6.21 -6.70
N PHE A 137 -1.13 7.22 -7.00
CA PHE A 137 -0.72 8.49 -7.60
C PHE A 137 -1.41 9.65 -6.89
N ASP A 138 -0.69 10.73 -6.63
CA ASP A 138 -1.27 11.98 -6.16
C ASP A 138 -1.44 12.93 -7.34
N LEU A 139 -2.68 13.23 -7.67
CA LEU A 139 -3.02 13.91 -8.91
C LEU A 139 -3.73 15.24 -8.67
N THR A 140 -3.40 16.21 -9.51
CA THR A 140 -4.09 17.50 -9.60
C THR A 140 -4.80 17.62 -10.94
N TYR A 141 -5.91 18.33 -10.98
CA TYR A 141 -6.59 18.66 -12.23
C TYR A 141 -5.85 19.76 -12.98
N GLU A 142 -5.44 20.80 -12.24
CA GLU A 142 -4.73 21.95 -12.79
C GLU A 142 -3.21 21.81 -12.64
N ASP A 143 -2.50 22.77 -13.24
CA ASP A 143 -1.04 22.84 -13.21
C ASP A 143 -0.53 22.92 -11.76
N PRO A 144 0.42 22.04 -11.36
CA PRO A 144 0.97 22.02 -10.01
C PRO A 144 1.74 23.29 -9.63
N ASP A 145 2.12 24.15 -10.57
CA ASP A 145 2.76 25.45 -10.29
C ASP A 145 1.93 26.30 -9.32
N LYS A 146 0.61 26.13 -9.31
CA LYS A 146 -0.29 26.77 -8.35
C LYS A 146 -0.06 26.35 -6.90
N LEU A 147 0.56 25.19 -6.69
CA LEU A 147 0.87 24.64 -5.37
C LEU A 147 2.24 25.05 -4.82
N LEU A 148 3.07 25.71 -5.63
CA LEU A 148 4.47 26.03 -5.32
C LEU A 148 4.64 26.78 -3.99
N TYR A 149 3.68 27.62 -3.62
CA TYR A 149 3.70 28.40 -2.38
C TYR A 149 2.73 27.87 -1.30
N SER A 150 2.27 26.63 -1.44
CA SER A 150 1.39 25.95 -0.49
C SER A 150 2.14 24.88 0.31
N GLY A 151 1.46 24.25 1.28
CA GLY A 151 1.97 23.08 1.99
C GLY A 151 2.19 21.85 1.09
N ASN A 152 1.65 21.88 -0.14
CA ASN A 152 1.73 20.78 -1.12
C ASN A 152 2.75 21.07 -2.25
N TRP A 153 3.76 21.92 -1.99
CA TRP A 153 4.79 22.32 -2.95
C TRP A 153 5.57 21.15 -3.56
N TYR A 154 5.59 19.99 -2.90
CA TYR A 154 6.27 18.77 -3.36
C TYR A 154 5.56 18.07 -4.53
N LEU A 155 4.31 18.43 -4.82
CA LEU A 155 3.53 17.86 -5.93
C LEU A 155 3.87 18.53 -7.26
N VAL A 156 5.15 18.65 -7.58
CA VAL A 156 5.67 19.33 -8.77
C VAL A 156 5.33 18.62 -10.09
N SER A 157 4.99 17.34 -10.04
CA SER A 157 4.61 16.53 -11.20
C SER A 157 3.36 15.74 -10.87
N SER A 158 2.21 16.38 -10.85
CA SER A 158 0.95 15.78 -10.39
C SER A 158 -0.24 15.98 -11.33
N ARG A 159 -0.06 16.70 -12.45
CA ARG A 159 -1.16 16.97 -13.36
C ARG A 159 -1.68 15.69 -14.01
N TYR A 160 -2.97 15.41 -13.86
CA TYR A 160 -3.59 14.18 -14.37
C TYR A 160 -3.36 13.94 -15.85
N SER A 161 -3.45 15.00 -16.68
CA SER A 161 -3.25 14.87 -18.14
C SER A 161 -1.88 14.33 -18.51
N ASP A 162 -0.86 14.58 -17.69
CA ASP A 162 0.53 14.23 -17.96
C ASP A 162 0.83 12.80 -17.50
N TRP A 163 0.05 12.29 -16.54
CA TRP A 163 0.23 10.96 -15.95
C TRP A 163 -0.76 9.90 -16.43
N LYS A 164 -1.81 10.29 -17.15
CA LYS A 164 -2.89 9.39 -17.55
C LYS A 164 -2.42 8.10 -18.22
N ASP A 165 -1.52 8.22 -19.17
CA ASP A 165 -1.04 7.07 -19.97
C ASP A 165 -0.16 6.15 -19.10
N GLU A 166 0.74 6.73 -18.29
CA GLU A 166 1.57 5.99 -17.34
C GLU A 166 0.74 5.28 -16.27
N ILE A 167 -0.33 5.91 -15.79
CA ILE A 167 -1.27 5.28 -14.85
C ILE A 167 -1.89 4.03 -15.46
N LEU A 168 -2.38 4.13 -16.69
CA LEU A 168 -3.02 3.01 -17.39
C LEU A 168 -2.03 1.88 -17.68
N GLU A 169 -0.83 2.22 -18.10
CA GLU A 169 0.24 1.26 -18.34
C GLU A 169 0.65 0.54 -17.06
N THR A 170 0.93 1.29 -16.01
CA THR A 170 1.32 0.75 -14.69
C THR A 170 0.24 -0.14 -14.11
N TYR A 171 -1.02 0.33 -14.12
CA TYR A 171 -2.13 -0.48 -13.66
C TYR A 171 -2.27 -1.77 -14.46
N SER A 172 -2.21 -1.70 -15.78
CA SER A 172 -2.35 -2.86 -16.65
C SER A 172 -1.23 -3.89 -16.43
N PHE A 173 -0.01 -3.42 -16.21
CA PHE A 173 1.14 -4.27 -15.91
C PHE A 173 0.95 -5.00 -14.58
N VAL A 174 0.60 -4.29 -13.53
CA VAL A 174 0.42 -4.85 -12.18
C VAL A 174 -0.82 -5.77 -12.13
N GLU A 175 -1.95 -5.33 -12.70
CA GLU A 175 -3.18 -6.10 -12.77
C GLU A 175 -3.00 -7.40 -13.56
N GLY A 176 -2.13 -7.39 -14.56
CA GLY A 176 -1.76 -8.60 -15.33
C GLY A 176 -1.32 -9.75 -14.44
N ALA A 177 -0.66 -9.46 -13.34
CA ALA A 177 -0.24 -10.42 -12.32
C ALA A 177 -1.28 -10.57 -11.19
N LEU A 178 -1.66 -9.47 -10.55
CA LEU A 178 -2.38 -9.48 -9.28
C LEU A 178 -3.83 -9.96 -9.38
N LYS A 179 -4.49 -9.83 -10.53
CA LYS A 179 -5.85 -10.37 -10.75
C LYS A 179 -6.02 -11.86 -10.44
N TYR A 180 -4.93 -12.62 -10.42
CA TYR A 180 -4.96 -14.05 -10.12
C TYR A 180 -4.80 -14.37 -8.63
N VAL A 181 -4.43 -13.38 -7.85
CA VAL A 181 -4.10 -13.53 -6.43
C VAL A 181 -4.86 -12.56 -5.51
N THR A 182 -5.83 -11.84 -6.07
CA THR A 182 -6.70 -10.95 -5.30
C THR A 182 -7.42 -11.71 -4.19
N GLY A 183 -7.29 -11.24 -2.95
CA GLY A 183 -7.88 -11.88 -1.76
C GLY A 183 -7.13 -13.11 -1.26
N GLU A 184 -6.04 -13.52 -1.91
CA GLU A 184 -5.22 -14.65 -1.49
C GLU A 184 -4.08 -14.20 -0.57
N THR A 185 -3.71 -15.02 0.40
CA THR A 185 -2.58 -14.75 1.30
C THR A 185 -1.27 -15.23 0.68
N ILE A 186 -0.18 -14.52 0.93
CA ILE A 186 1.16 -14.97 0.56
C ILE A 186 1.58 -16.10 1.52
N THR A 187 1.91 -17.26 0.97
CA THR A 187 2.31 -18.46 1.72
C THR A 187 3.81 -18.73 1.67
N ASP A 188 4.50 -18.26 0.63
CA ASP A 188 5.95 -18.41 0.50
C ASP A 188 6.55 -17.26 -0.32
N HIS A 189 7.78 -16.89 0.00
CA HIS A 189 8.59 -15.93 -0.75
C HIS A 189 10.03 -16.43 -0.80
N ARG A 190 10.53 -16.71 -2.00
CA ARG A 190 11.84 -17.33 -2.21
C ARG A 190 12.68 -16.58 -3.23
N VAL A 191 13.97 -16.46 -2.95
CA VAL A 191 14.96 -16.01 -3.92
C VAL A 191 15.41 -17.24 -4.73
N LEU A 192 15.09 -17.28 -6.02
CA LEU A 192 15.45 -18.36 -6.92
C LEU A 192 16.88 -18.20 -7.47
N ALA A 193 17.26 -16.96 -7.74
CA ALA A 193 18.60 -16.53 -8.15
C ALA A 193 18.80 -15.06 -7.77
N THR A 194 20.02 -14.54 -7.89
CA THR A 194 20.28 -13.12 -7.67
C THR A 194 19.39 -12.28 -8.60
N GLY A 195 18.53 -11.45 -8.01
CA GLY A 195 17.57 -10.63 -8.74
C GLY A 195 16.38 -11.37 -9.34
N VAL A 196 16.12 -12.63 -8.92
CA VAL A 196 14.92 -13.39 -9.34
C VAL A 196 14.24 -13.94 -8.10
N VAL A 197 12.97 -13.58 -7.91
CA VAL A 197 12.19 -13.98 -6.74
C VAL A 197 10.89 -14.66 -7.15
N GLU A 198 10.42 -15.58 -6.32
CA GLU A 198 9.12 -16.24 -6.47
C GLU A 198 8.26 -15.96 -5.25
N VAL A 199 7.03 -15.58 -5.49
CA VAL A 199 5.99 -15.38 -4.46
C VAL A 199 4.87 -16.36 -4.71
N THR A 200 4.55 -17.19 -3.73
CA THR A 200 3.49 -18.19 -3.81
C THR A 200 2.31 -17.80 -2.94
N TYR A 201 1.11 -18.00 -3.46
CA TYR A 201 -0.14 -17.64 -2.80
C TYR A 201 -0.96 -18.86 -2.36
N SER A 202 -1.93 -18.64 -1.49
CA SER A 202 -2.77 -19.69 -0.89
C SER A 202 -3.57 -20.51 -1.90
N ASN A 203 -3.87 -19.95 -3.07
CA ASN A 203 -4.53 -20.64 -4.18
C ASN A 203 -3.54 -21.41 -5.10
N GLN A 204 -2.29 -21.58 -4.68
CA GLN A 204 -1.22 -22.26 -5.41
C GLN A 204 -0.76 -21.54 -6.69
N VAL A 205 -1.15 -20.30 -6.91
CA VAL A 205 -0.55 -19.46 -7.94
C VAL A 205 0.80 -18.97 -7.44
N SER A 206 1.82 -19.06 -8.26
CA SER A 206 3.13 -18.42 -8.02
C SER A 206 3.38 -17.33 -9.06
N ILE A 207 4.02 -16.25 -8.63
CA ILE A 207 4.49 -15.20 -9.51
C ILE A 207 6.00 -15.14 -9.39
N VAL A 208 6.71 -15.31 -10.51
CA VAL A 208 8.17 -15.21 -10.58
C VAL A 208 8.53 -13.86 -11.19
N VAL A 209 9.27 -13.06 -10.46
CA VAL A 209 9.70 -11.71 -10.87
C VAL A 209 11.19 -11.72 -11.16
N ASN A 210 11.58 -11.24 -12.32
CA ASN A 210 12.96 -11.14 -12.78
C ASN A 210 13.37 -9.67 -12.88
N TYR A 211 14.21 -9.21 -11.96
CA TYR A 211 14.77 -7.86 -11.92
C TYR A 211 16.02 -7.67 -12.78
N THR A 212 16.53 -8.77 -13.36
CA THR A 212 17.80 -8.75 -14.10
C THR A 212 17.60 -8.30 -15.54
N ASP A 213 18.69 -7.98 -16.21
CA ASP A 213 18.75 -7.67 -17.64
C ASP A 213 18.91 -8.92 -18.54
N HIS A 214 18.82 -10.12 -17.94
CA HIS A 214 18.90 -11.40 -18.64
C HIS A 214 17.65 -12.25 -18.38
N ALA A 215 17.29 -13.10 -19.34
CA ALA A 215 16.21 -14.05 -19.13
C ALA A 215 16.59 -15.07 -18.04
N TYR A 216 15.64 -15.37 -17.18
CA TYR A 216 15.76 -16.48 -16.23
C TYR A 216 15.10 -17.73 -16.82
N GLU A 217 15.85 -18.84 -16.82
CA GLU A 217 15.39 -20.11 -17.32
C GLU A 217 15.60 -21.21 -16.27
N ASN A 218 14.55 -21.98 -16.01
CA ASN A 218 14.61 -23.14 -15.13
C ASN A 218 13.59 -24.20 -15.59
N GLY A 219 14.05 -25.25 -16.25
CA GLY A 219 13.19 -26.26 -16.85
C GLY A 219 12.28 -25.67 -17.93
N SER A 220 10.98 -25.69 -17.71
CA SER A 220 9.99 -25.09 -18.62
C SER A 220 9.67 -23.62 -18.32
N LEU A 221 10.17 -23.09 -17.21
CA LEU A 221 9.97 -21.72 -16.81
C LEU A 221 10.92 -20.80 -17.56
N HIS A 222 10.37 -19.78 -18.22
CA HIS A 222 11.11 -18.72 -18.88
C HIS A 222 10.55 -17.38 -18.45
N VAL A 223 11.37 -16.54 -17.82
CA VAL A 223 10.99 -15.18 -17.39
C VAL A 223 11.91 -14.17 -18.07
N ALA A 224 11.32 -13.34 -18.93
CA ALA A 224 12.05 -12.31 -19.66
C ALA A 224 12.75 -11.30 -18.74
N PRO A 225 13.80 -10.59 -19.22
CA PRO A 225 14.44 -9.51 -18.48
C PRO A 225 13.44 -8.43 -18.06
N GLY A 226 13.56 -7.93 -16.82
CA GLY A 226 12.70 -6.85 -16.31
C GLY A 226 11.20 -7.18 -16.38
N SER A 227 10.82 -8.44 -16.16
CA SER A 227 9.45 -8.91 -16.34
C SER A 227 9.06 -9.92 -15.26
N TYR A 228 7.86 -10.45 -15.37
CA TYR A 228 7.36 -11.50 -14.48
C TYR A 228 6.63 -12.60 -15.27
N GLU A 229 6.45 -13.77 -14.65
CA GLU A 229 5.64 -14.85 -15.16
C GLU A 229 4.70 -15.38 -14.08
N VAL A 230 3.44 -15.64 -14.44
CA VAL A 230 2.41 -16.18 -13.54
C VAL A 230 2.24 -17.67 -13.78
N ILE A 231 2.55 -18.46 -12.77
CA ILE A 231 2.48 -19.93 -12.79
C ILE A 231 1.19 -20.35 -12.09
N LYS A 232 0.35 -21.08 -12.80
CA LYS A 232 -0.88 -21.68 -12.27
C LYS A 232 -0.70 -23.19 -12.22
N GLN A 233 -0.80 -23.75 -11.03
CA GLN A 233 -0.76 -25.21 -10.87
C GLN A 233 -2.15 -25.82 -11.03
#